data_7e913bf072ec3768c8e8b62b6b01570f
#
_entry.id   7e913bf072ec3768c8e8b62b6b01570f
#
_cell.length_a   1.000
_cell.length_b   1.000
_cell.length_c   1.000
_cell.angle_alpha   90.00
_cell.angle_beta   90.00
_cell.angle_gamma   90.00
#
_symmetry.space_group_name_H-M   'P 1'
#
loop_
_entity.id
_entity.type
_entity.pdbx_description
1 polymer ?
#
loop_
_entity_poly.entity_id
_entity_poly.type
_entity_poly.pdbx_seq_one_letter_code
_entity_poly.pdbx_strand_id
1 'polypeptide(L)'
;MRLIEVSFPDGDRVQPLLKATLKTEPLDHRLTEPDDRGRRLLRLVFRDGDGQKAIDAIQAILDQEEDWRLVVLPVEATAPKVDETVDQAAKRQQRTLALREEMYEDIAKGARLNSDFALLTALSTIVVVFGLSADNVAAVIGAMVIAPLLGPILAFSFGSALGDLTLMAKAARTAVAGLALGLGISFAIGLVYEPNLLSDELMSRTVVGLDSPALALAAGAAAALSIATGLPAALVGVMVAVALLPPAAAAGLLAGAGEWNLAARAGLLLAINVVAVNLAALLVYFFKGVRPRTWLERRSAKRSVYVNGGVWLVMILALTALAGHFAATSAIP
;
A
#
# COMPACT_ATOMS: atom_id res chain seq x y z
N MET A 1 18.96 -1.13 11.24
CA MET A 1 19.64 0.18 11.41
C MET A 1 19.51 1.00 10.16
N ARG A 2 19.66 2.34 10.26
CA ARG A 2 19.53 3.25 9.11
C ARG A 2 20.65 4.26 9.12
N LEU A 3 21.17 4.54 7.94
CA LEU A 3 22.14 5.60 7.70
C LEU A 3 21.41 6.75 7.00
N ILE A 4 21.46 7.92 7.60
CA ILE A 4 20.94 9.17 7.01
C ILE A 4 22.14 9.98 6.56
N GLU A 5 22.21 10.26 5.27
CA GLU A 5 23.23 11.13 4.66
C GLU A 5 22.57 12.41 4.17
N VAL A 6 23.14 13.55 4.55
CA VAL A 6 22.67 14.85 4.11
C VAL A 6 23.83 15.61 3.50
N SER A 7 23.71 15.95 2.23
CA SER A 7 24.63 16.82 1.51
C SER A 7 24.01 18.22 1.40
N PHE A 8 24.74 19.24 1.81
CA PHE A 8 24.25 20.63 1.87
C PHE A 8 25.43 21.63 1.71
N PRO A 9 25.17 22.88 1.31
CA PRO A 9 26.20 23.92 1.20
C PRO A 9 26.84 24.24 2.56
N ASP A 10 28.15 24.55 2.54
CA ASP A 10 28.85 25.07 3.72
C ASP A 10 28.39 26.50 4.04
N GLY A 11 28.15 26.81 5.30
CA GLY A 11 27.68 28.13 5.72
C GLY A 11 27.07 28.14 7.11
N ASP A 12 26.27 29.16 7.39
CA ASP A 12 25.70 29.45 8.72
C ASP A 12 24.77 28.35 9.23
N ARG A 13 24.25 27.50 8.36
CA ARG A 13 23.33 26.39 8.71
C ARG A 13 24.02 25.17 9.35
N VAL A 14 25.34 25.05 9.19
CA VAL A 14 26.13 23.88 9.69
C VAL A 14 25.94 23.68 11.18
N GLN A 15 26.15 24.73 11.99
CA GLN A 15 26.05 24.64 13.46
C GLN A 15 24.64 24.41 13.96
N PRO A 16 23.59 25.12 13.49
CA PRO A 16 22.21 24.81 13.83
C PRO A 16 21.82 23.38 13.45
N LEU A 17 22.20 22.90 12.26
CA LEU A 17 21.89 21.57 11.76
C LEU A 17 22.53 20.49 12.65
N LEU A 18 23.81 20.63 12.96
CA LEU A 18 24.54 19.69 13.80
C LEU A 18 23.93 19.67 15.21
N LYS A 19 23.64 20.82 15.80
CA LYS A 19 23.02 20.91 17.14
C LYS A 19 21.62 20.28 17.18
N ALA A 20 20.80 20.47 16.15
CA ALA A 20 19.47 19.91 16.08
C ALA A 20 19.49 18.39 15.89
N THR A 21 20.37 17.88 15.02
CA THR A 21 20.50 16.44 14.75
C THR A 21 21.12 15.68 15.92
N LEU A 22 22.10 16.25 16.63
CA LEU A 22 22.69 15.62 17.82
C LEU A 22 21.69 15.49 18.99
N LYS A 23 20.71 16.40 19.12
CA LYS A 23 19.62 16.27 20.10
C LYS A 23 18.72 15.05 19.86
N THR A 24 18.78 14.44 18.70
CA THR A 24 18.01 13.23 18.37
C THR A 24 18.75 11.93 18.74
N GLU A 25 19.91 12.03 19.41
CA GLU A 25 20.70 10.93 19.94
C GLU A 25 21.06 9.87 18.87
N PRO A 26 21.76 10.24 17.78
CA PRO A 26 22.26 9.26 16.82
C PRO A 26 23.29 8.32 17.47
N LEU A 27 23.35 7.07 17.01
CA LEU A 27 24.35 6.08 17.44
C LEU A 27 25.78 6.50 17.06
N ASP A 28 25.90 7.10 15.89
CA ASP A 28 27.13 7.67 15.37
C ASP A 28 26.82 8.85 14.48
N HIS A 29 27.73 9.80 14.39
CA HIS A 29 27.62 10.95 13.51
C HIS A 29 28.99 11.34 12.95
N ARG A 30 28.98 11.78 11.71
CA ARG A 30 30.17 12.29 11.04
C ARG A 30 29.82 13.46 10.12
N LEU A 31 30.50 14.58 10.32
CA LEU A 31 30.46 15.73 9.43
C LEU A 31 31.80 15.80 8.68
N THR A 32 31.74 15.90 7.34
CA THR A 32 32.94 16.07 6.51
C THR A 32 33.36 17.54 6.43
N GLU A 33 34.60 17.78 6.04
CA GLU A 33 35.00 19.10 5.55
C GLU A 33 34.33 19.42 4.21
N PRO A 34 34.25 20.70 3.81
CA PRO A 34 33.68 21.06 2.51
C PRO A 34 34.48 20.40 1.38
N ASP A 35 33.75 19.90 0.39
CA ASP A 35 34.34 19.42 -0.87
C ASP A 35 34.77 20.60 -1.80
N ASP A 36 35.32 20.26 -2.95
CA ASP A 36 35.74 21.25 -3.96
C ASP A 36 34.61 22.14 -4.50
N ARG A 37 33.36 21.78 -4.23
CA ARG A 37 32.13 22.53 -4.56
C ARG A 37 31.56 23.29 -3.36
N GLY A 38 32.26 23.34 -2.25
CA GLY A 38 31.81 23.98 -1.01
C GLY A 38 30.63 23.24 -0.32
N ARG A 39 30.52 21.94 -0.48
CA ARG A 39 29.45 21.14 0.13
C ARG A 39 29.99 20.28 1.25
N ARG A 40 29.17 20.12 2.29
CA ARG A 40 29.44 19.17 3.40
C ARG A 40 28.51 17.98 3.34
N LEU A 41 28.98 16.86 3.87
CA LEU A 41 28.21 15.65 4.05
C LEU A 41 28.07 15.37 5.56
N LEU A 42 26.85 15.35 6.07
CA LEU A 42 26.53 14.91 7.42
C LEU A 42 25.98 13.49 7.33
N ARG A 43 26.65 12.55 8.03
CA ARG A 43 26.22 11.17 8.19
C ARG A 43 25.73 10.94 9.60
N LEU A 44 24.59 10.30 9.74
CA LEU A 44 23.97 9.97 11.02
C LEU A 44 23.52 8.52 10.99
N VAL A 45 23.90 7.74 12.00
CA VAL A 45 23.46 6.35 12.14
C VAL A 45 22.43 6.26 13.24
N PHE A 46 21.29 5.65 12.94
CA PHE A 46 20.20 5.43 13.89
C PHE A 46 19.81 3.96 13.98
N ARG A 47 19.21 3.60 15.10
CA ARG A 47 18.45 2.34 15.19
C ARG A 47 17.20 2.41 14.32
N ASP A 48 16.64 1.24 13.97
CA ASP A 48 15.39 1.23 13.23
C ASP A 48 14.29 1.98 13.99
N GLY A 49 13.65 2.92 13.30
CA GLY A 49 12.56 3.75 13.82
C GLY A 49 12.97 5.05 14.52
N ASP A 50 14.25 5.28 14.82
CA ASP A 50 14.68 6.49 15.56
C ASP A 50 15.00 7.72 14.69
N GLY A 51 15.31 7.52 13.40
CA GLY A 51 15.80 8.59 12.51
C GLY A 51 14.78 9.66 12.10
N GLN A 52 13.47 9.45 12.32
CA GLN A 52 12.43 10.35 11.80
C GLN A 52 12.53 11.78 12.38
N LYS A 53 12.85 11.91 13.66
CA LYS A 53 13.02 13.23 14.30
C LYS A 53 14.19 14.00 13.72
N ALA A 54 15.28 13.29 13.36
CA ALA A 54 16.44 13.89 12.73
C ALA A 54 16.09 14.39 11.32
N ILE A 55 15.37 13.60 10.53
CA ILE A 55 14.90 13.99 9.19
C ILE A 55 14.01 15.24 9.28
N ASP A 56 13.04 15.25 10.20
CA ASP A 56 12.15 16.40 10.39
C ASP A 56 12.94 17.67 10.78
N ALA A 57 13.97 17.54 11.65
CA ALA A 57 14.82 18.65 12.04
C ALA A 57 15.71 19.16 10.90
N ILE A 58 16.28 18.24 10.09
CA ILE A 58 17.08 18.57 8.92
C ILE A 58 16.26 19.36 7.90
N GLN A 59 15.06 18.84 7.58
CA GLN A 59 14.17 19.47 6.64
C GLN A 59 13.73 20.88 7.09
N ALA A 60 13.41 21.04 8.38
CA ALA A 60 13.00 22.32 8.94
C ALA A 60 14.11 23.40 8.85
N ILE A 61 15.38 22.99 8.91
CA ILE A 61 16.52 23.90 8.83
C ILE A 61 16.92 24.22 7.39
N LEU A 62 16.84 23.21 6.52
CA LEU A 62 17.27 23.31 5.11
C LEU A 62 16.12 23.62 4.14
N ASP A 63 14.89 23.82 4.60
CA ASP A 63 13.69 24.04 3.75
C ASP A 63 13.82 25.25 2.82
N GLN A 64 14.64 26.24 3.17
CA GLN A 64 14.88 27.44 2.38
C GLN A 64 16.14 27.38 1.50
N GLU A 65 16.90 26.28 1.56
CA GLU A 65 18.10 26.08 0.76
C GLU A 65 17.76 25.34 -0.54
N GLU A 66 18.26 25.80 -1.67
CA GLU A 66 17.92 25.19 -2.98
C GLU A 66 18.76 23.96 -3.31
N ASP A 67 19.98 23.82 -2.74
CA ASP A 67 20.93 22.77 -3.10
C ASP A 67 21.30 21.87 -1.92
N TRP A 68 20.32 21.09 -1.44
CA TRP A 68 20.57 20.05 -0.45
C TRP A 68 19.91 18.73 -0.84
N ARG A 69 20.48 17.63 -0.38
CA ARG A 69 19.95 16.27 -0.63
C ARG A 69 20.06 15.43 0.61
N LEU A 70 18.98 14.73 0.94
CA LEU A 70 18.89 13.75 2.02
C LEU A 70 18.68 12.36 1.41
N VAL A 71 19.51 11.39 1.84
CA VAL A 71 19.44 9.99 1.42
C VAL A 71 19.32 9.13 2.67
N VAL A 72 18.41 8.16 2.67
CA VAL A 72 18.25 7.18 3.74
C VAL A 72 18.60 5.81 3.20
N LEU A 73 19.56 5.15 3.82
CA LEU A 73 20.04 3.84 3.42
C LEU A 73 19.82 2.81 4.54
N PRO A 74 19.31 1.61 4.22
CA PRO A 74 19.27 0.52 5.18
C PRO A 74 20.68 0.02 5.45
N VAL A 75 21.00 -0.25 6.73
CA VAL A 75 22.26 -0.84 7.15
C VAL A 75 22.00 -2.27 7.62
N GLU A 76 22.53 -3.24 6.89
CA GLU A 76 22.31 -4.67 7.17
C GLU A 76 23.13 -5.17 8.36
N ALA A 77 24.35 -4.66 8.55
CA ALA A 77 25.22 -5.07 9.63
C ALA A 77 26.13 -3.93 10.13
N THR A 78 26.49 -3.98 11.43
CA THR A 78 27.47 -3.07 12.04
C THR A 78 28.42 -3.85 12.96
N ALA A 79 29.65 -3.37 13.08
CA ALA A 79 30.62 -3.84 14.03
C ALA A 79 31.25 -2.63 14.76
N PRO A 80 31.39 -2.66 16.11
CA PRO A 80 30.89 -3.68 17.03
C PRO A 80 29.37 -3.74 17.07
N LYS A 81 28.83 -4.89 17.49
CA LYS A 81 27.38 -5.06 17.66
C LYS A 81 26.87 -4.14 18.77
N VAL A 82 25.83 -3.36 18.49
CA VAL A 82 25.25 -2.44 19.49
C VAL A 82 24.47 -3.27 20.52
N ASP A 83 24.90 -3.26 21.78
CA ASP A 83 24.24 -3.97 22.87
C ASP A 83 22.84 -3.42 23.15
N GLU A 84 21.87 -4.31 23.25
CA GLU A 84 20.48 -3.98 23.55
C GLU A 84 20.23 -4.14 25.04
N THR A 85 20.01 -3.04 25.76
CA THR A 85 19.55 -3.10 27.15
C THR A 85 18.07 -3.47 27.23
N VAL A 86 17.67 -4.16 28.32
CA VAL A 86 16.32 -4.72 28.53
C VAL A 86 15.20 -3.67 28.40
N ASP A 87 15.45 -2.42 28.77
CA ASP A 87 14.50 -1.30 28.61
C ASP A 87 14.22 -0.91 27.14
N GLN A 88 15.11 -1.30 26.24
CA GLN A 88 15.00 -1.03 24.81
C GLN A 88 14.11 -2.06 24.09
N ALA A 89 13.96 -3.26 24.63
CA ALA A 89 13.08 -4.28 24.07
C ALA A 89 11.58 -3.86 24.12
N ALA A 90 11.16 -3.21 25.19
CA ALA A 90 9.81 -2.67 25.32
C ALA A 90 9.57 -1.47 24.37
N LYS A 91 10.58 -0.64 24.17
CA LYS A 91 10.56 0.45 23.18
C LYS A 91 10.67 -0.06 21.74
N ARG A 92 11.27 -1.23 21.51
CA ARG A 92 11.41 -1.87 20.19
C ARG A 92 10.06 -2.22 19.56
N GLN A 93 9.08 -2.64 20.35
CA GLN A 93 7.72 -2.93 19.86
C GLN A 93 7.01 -1.68 19.33
N GLN A 94 7.34 -0.49 19.82
CA GLN A 94 6.83 0.78 19.29
C GLN A 94 7.69 1.37 18.15
N ARG A 95 8.89 0.86 17.93
CA ARG A 95 9.92 1.42 17.02
C ARG A 95 10.08 0.74 15.67
N THR A 96 9.25 -0.23 15.33
CA THR A 96 9.29 -0.97 14.06
C THR A 96 8.62 -0.23 12.90
N LEU A 97 8.31 1.06 13.04
CA LEU A 97 7.86 1.86 11.91
C LEU A 97 9.04 2.20 11.00
N ALA A 98 8.93 1.84 9.73
CA ALA A 98 9.82 2.34 8.69
C ALA A 98 9.80 3.88 8.69
N LEU A 99 10.89 4.51 8.30
CA LEU A 99 10.88 5.97 8.16
C LEU A 99 9.80 6.38 7.16
N ARG A 100 9.05 7.43 7.51
CA ARG A 100 7.91 7.89 6.70
C ARG A 100 8.28 8.17 5.24
N GLU A 101 9.46 8.75 5.02
CA GLU A 101 9.97 9.08 3.69
C GLU A 101 10.22 7.82 2.85
N GLU A 102 10.80 6.79 3.45
CA GLU A 102 11.03 5.51 2.79
C GLU A 102 9.70 4.81 2.49
N MET A 103 8.78 4.79 3.47
CA MET A 103 7.43 4.29 3.25
C MET A 103 6.71 5.05 2.13
N TYR A 104 6.83 6.39 2.10
CA TYR A 104 6.20 7.21 1.06
C TYR A 104 6.74 6.84 -0.32
N GLU A 105 8.07 6.75 -0.47
CA GLU A 105 8.70 6.39 -1.74
C GLU A 105 8.29 4.99 -2.22
N ASP A 106 8.30 4.00 -1.34
CA ASP A 106 7.94 2.64 -1.70
C ASP A 106 6.45 2.51 -2.07
N ILE A 107 5.58 3.17 -1.33
CA ILE A 107 4.15 3.20 -1.62
C ILE A 107 3.87 4.00 -2.90
N ALA A 108 4.54 5.14 -3.09
CA ALA A 108 4.37 5.98 -4.29
C ALA A 108 4.85 5.28 -5.57
N LYS A 109 5.87 4.40 -5.49
CA LYS A 109 6.26 3.52 -6.62
C LYS A 109 5.11 2.61 -7.03
N GLY A 110 4.40 2.02 -6.07
CA GLY A 110 3.23 1.17 -6.31
C GLY A 110 2.04 1.90 -6.95
N ALA A 111 1.98 3.23 -6.85
CA ALA A 111 0.94 4.04 -7.48
C ALA A 111 1.24 4.43 -8.94
N ARG A 112 2.37 4.01 -9.51
CA ARG A 112 2.77 4.40 -10.88
C ARG A 112 2.10 3.51 -11.92
N LEU A 113 1.39 4.13 -12.85
CA LEU A 113 0.90 3.47 -14.07
C LEU A 113 2.02 3.51 -15.12
N ASN A 114 2.67 2.38 -15.33
CA ASN A 114 3.71 2.19 -16.35
C ASN A 114 3.40 0.98 -17.23
N SER A 115 4.22 0.76 -18.26
CA SER A 115 4.09 -0.37 -19.18
C SER A 115 4.17 -1.73 -18.46
N ASP A 116 5.07 -1.85 -17.48
CA ASP A 116 5.26 -3.09 -16.74
C ASP A 116 4.02 -3.43 -15.90
N PHE A 117 3.41 -2.41 -15.24
CA PHE A 117 2.15 -2.56 -14.53
C PHE A 117 1.03 -3.07 -15.46
N ALA A 118 0.88 -2.46 -16.64
CA ALA A 118 -0.14 -2.86 -17.60
C ALA A 118 0.11 -4.26 -18.14
N LEU A 119 1.36 -4.59 -18.50
CA LEU A 119 1.74 -5.90 -19.03
C LEU A 119 1.55 -7.01 -17.97
N LEU A 120 2.03 -6.79 -16.75
CA LEU A 120 1.87 -7.76 -15.66
C LEU A 120 0.39 -7.96 -15.30
N THR A 121 -0.41 -6.90 -15.29
CA THR A 121 -1.86 -7.01 -15.07
C THR A 121 -2.53 -7.80 -16.20
N ALA A 122 -2.16 -7.55 -17.46
CA ALA A 122 -2.73 -8.27 -18.60
C ALA A 122 -2.37 -9.76 -18.56
N LEU A 123 -1.09 -10.09 -18.35
CA LEU A 123 -0.63 -11.49 -18.27
C LEU A 123 -1.26 -12.22 -17.09
N SER A 124 -1.31 -11.59 -15.92
CA SER A 124 -1.97 -12.16 -14.74
C SER A 124 -3.46 -12.40 -14.98
N THR A 125 -4.13 -11.48 -15.69
CA THR A 125 -5.56 -11.63 -16.01
C THR A 125 -5.79 -12.83 -16.93
N ILE A 126 -4.96 -13.04 -17.93
CA ILE A 126 -5.07 -14.23 -18.81
C ILE A 126 -4.90 -15.51 -17.99
N VAL A 127 -3.88 -15.57 -17.14
CA VAL A 127 -3.61 -16.77 -16.32
C VAL A 127 -4.76 -17.03 -15.33
N VAL A 128 -5.29 -16.00 -14.68
CA VAL A 128 -6.39 -16.19 -13.72
C VAL A 128 -7.69 -16.60 -14.39
N VAL A 129 -8.01 -16.08 -15.58
CA VAL A 129 -9.23 -16.47 -16.32
C VAL A 129 -9.23 -17.97 -16.63
N PHE A 130 -8.12 -18.48 -17.19
CA PHE A 130 -8.00 -19.90 -17.47
C PHE A 130 -7.87 -20.74 -16.20
N GLY A 131 -7.20 -20.22 -15.16
CA GLY A 131 -7.13 -20.87 -13.84
C GLY A 131 -8.50 -21.06 -13.21
N LEU A 132 -9.35 -20.02 -13.22
CA LEU A 132 -10.72 -20.07 -12.73
C LEU A 132 -11.58 -21.07 -13.53
N SER A 133 -11.47 -21.06 -14.86
CA SER A 133 -12.27 -21.96 -15.70
C SER A 133 -11.83 -23.43 -15.61
N ALA A 134 -10.54 -23.67 -15.36
CA ALA A 134 -9.98 -25.01 -15.22
C ALA A 134 -10.03 -25.57 -13.79
N ASP A 135 -10.63 -24.84 -12.86
CA ASP A 135 -10.67 -25.16 -11.41
C ASP A 135 -9.27 -25.38 -10.81
N ASN A 136 -8.30 -24.56 -11.27
CA ASN A 136 -6.90 -24.70 -10.90
C ASN A 136 -6.47 -23.60 -9.92
N VAL A 137 -6.61 -23.89 -8.62
CA VAL A 137 -6.24 -23.01 -7.51
C VAL A 137 -4.78 -22.53 -7.61
N ALA A 138 -3.85 -23.40 -8.01
CA ALA A 138 -2.43 -23.05 -8.10
C ALA A 138 -2.16 -21.98 -9.18
N ALA A 139 -2.82 -22.10 -10.34
CA ALA A 139 -2.72 -21.10 -11.41
C ALA A 139 -3.35 -19.76 -10.96
N VAL A 140 -4.49 -19.81 -10.28
CA VAL A 140 -5.15 -18.62 -9.72
C VAL A 140 -4.23 -17.91 -8.72
N ILE A 141 -3.64 -18.64 -7.76
CA ILE A 141 -2.68 -18.07 -6.79
C ILE A 141 -1.44 -17.51 -7.51
N GLY A 142 -0.88 -18.23 -8.48
CA GLY A 142 0.26 -17.75 -9.26
C GLY A 142 -0.01 -16.44 -9.99
N ALA A 143 -1.18 -16.30 -10.59
CA ALA A 143 -1.61 -15.05 -11.23
C ALA A 143 -1.73 -13.88 -10.23
N MET A 144 -2.25 -14.14 -9.05
CA MET A 144 -2.39 -13.13 -7.98
C MET A 144 -1.04 -12.58 -7.52
N VAL A 145 0.00 -13.44 -7.46
CA VAL A 145 1.36 -13.02 -7.06
C VAL A 145 1.97 -12.06 -8.07
N ILE A 146 1.67 -12.26 -9.36
CA ILE A 146 2.22 -11.46 -10.45
C ILE A 146 1.50 -10.11 -10.57
N ALA A 147 0.20 -10.07 -10.28
CA ALA A 147 -0.63 -8.88 -10.46
C ALA A 147 -0.25 -7.71 -9.52
N PRO A 148 0.12 -6.53 -10.03
CA PRO A 148 0.59 -5.42 -9.21
C PRO A 148 -0.55 -4.55 -8.63
N LEU A 149 -1.77 -5.11 -8.45
CA LEU A 149 -2.98 -4.37 -8.04
C LEU A 149 -2.96 -3.89 -6.59
N LEU A 150 -2.16 -4.52 -5.72
CA LEU A 150 -2.04 -4.12 -4.31
C LEU A 150 -1.46 -2.73 -4.13
N GLY A 151 -0.41 -2.40 -4.90
CA GLY A 151 0.32 -1.15 -4.76
C GLY A 151 -0.58 0.09 -4.82
N PRO A 152 -1.39 0.27 -5.87
CA PRO A 152 -2.29 1.41 -5.99
C PRO A 152 -3.34 1.50 -4.86
N ILE A 153 -3.88 0.36 -4.41
CA ILE A 153 -4.89 0.34 -3.33
C ILE A 153 -4.28 0.83 -2.01
N LEU A 154 -3.11 0.32 -1.64
CA LEU A 154 -2.44 0.75 -0.41
C LEU A 154 -1.93 2.19 -0.51
N ALA A 155 -1.49 2.63 -1.70
CA ALA A 155 -1.09 4.02 -1.94
C ALA A 155 -2.27 4.99 -1.78
N PHE A 156 -3.48 4.60 -2.19
CA PHE A 156 -4.68 5.40 -1.98
C PHE A 156 -4.98 5.56 -0.48
N SER A 157 -4.98 4.45 0.27
CA SER A 157 -5.24 4.48 1.72
C SER A 157 -4.17 5.25 2.48
N PHE A 158 -2.91 5.14 2.08
CA PHE A 158 -1.80 5.87 2.66
C PHE A 158 -1.89 7.39 2.37
N GLY A 159 -2.18 7.77 1.12
CA GLY A 159 -2.44 9.15 0.74
C GLY A 159 -3.63 9.74 1.51
N SER A 160 -4.69 8.94 1.74
CA SER A 160 -5.83 9.33 2.57
C SER A 160 -5.42 9.58 4.03
N ALA A 161 -4.55 8.73 4.61
CA ALA A 161 -4.04 8.91 5.96
C ALA A 161 -3.16 10.16 6.11
N LEU A 162 -2.41 10.52 5.07
CA LEU A 162 -1.60 11.73 5.01
C LEU A 162 -2.39 12.99 4.60
N GLY A 163 -3.56 12.84 3.98
CA GLY A 163 -4.29 13.95 3.35
C GLY A 163 -3.67 14.39 2.02
N ASP A 164 -2.84 13.55 1.40
CA ASP A 164 -2.18 13.82 0.12
C ASP A 164 -3.12 13.47 -1.05
N LEU A 165 -3.86 14.47 -1.52
CA LEU A 165 -4.80 14.34 -2.64
C LEU A 165 -4.11 13.96 -3.96
N THR A 166 -2.85 14.37 -4.14
CA THR A 166 -2.07 14.09 -5.35
C THR A 166 -1.76 12.59 -5.44
N LEU A 167 -1.26 12.03 -4.33
CA LEU A 167 -1.01 10.59 -4.23
C LEU A 167 -2.30 9.79 -4.36
N MET A 168 -3.40 10.22 -3.69
CA MET A 168 -4.71 9.59 -3.79
C MET A 168 -5.22 9.55 -5.24
N ALA A 169 -5.20 10.69 -5.95
CA ALA A 169 -5.66 10.76 -7.33
C ALA A 169 -4.83 9.88 -8.28
N LYS A 170 -3.49 9.88 -8.10
CA LYS A 170 -2.58 9.04 -8.87
C LYS A 170 -2.84 7.56 -8.61
N ALA A 171 -2.96 7.17 -7.36
CA ALA A 171 -3.25 5.81 -6.94
C ALA A 171 -4.62 5.33 -7.44
N ALA A 172 -5.66 6.15 -7.31
CA ALA A 172 -7.00 5.85 -7.81
C ALA A 172 -7.00 5.63 -9.34
N ARG A 173 -6.33 6.50 -10.10
CA ARG A 173 -6.20 6.35 -11.57
C ARG A 173 -5.52 5.03 -11.93
N THR A 174 -4.44 4.66 -11.25
CA THR A 174 -3.73 3.41 -11.49
C THR A 174 -4.57 2.19 -11.11
N ALA A 175 -5.26 2.23 -9.96
CA ALA A 175 -6.17 1.16 -9.54
C ALA A 175 -7.32 0.95 -10.53
N VAL A 176 -7.99 2.04 -10.93
CA VAL A 176 -9.09 1.98 -11.91
C VAL A 176 -8.60 1.48 -13.26
N ALA A 177 -7.44 1.97 -13.74
CA ALA A 177 -6.86 1.51 -15.01
C ALA A 177 -6.52 0.01 -14.97
N GLY A 178 -5.92 -0.48 -13.87
CA GLY A 178 -5.60 -1.90 -13.69
C GLY A 178 -6.85 -2.78 -13.64
N LEU A 179 -7.86 -2.38 -12.86
CA LEU A 179 -9.12 -3.12 -12.77
C LEU A 179 -9.89 -3.09 -14.10
N ALA A 180 -9.93 -1.94 -14.78
CA ALA A 180 -10.58 -1.82 -16.10
C ALA A 180 -9.86 -2.68 -17.15
N LEU A 181 -8.52 -2.74 -17.13
CA LEU A 181 -7.73 -3.59 -18.01
C LEU A 181 -8.05 -5.07 -17.74
N GLY A 182 -8.05 -5.49 -16.47
CA GLY A 182 -8.39 -6.86 -16.08
C GLY A 182 -9.81 -7.26 -16.49
N LEU A 183 -10.80 -6.41 -16.16
CA LEU A 183 -12.20 -6.61 -16.58
C LEU A 183 -12.34 -6.67 -18.09
N GLY A 184 -11.70 -5.76 -18.83
CA GLY A 184 -11.78 -5.70 -20.29
C GLY A 184 -11.19 -6.91 -20.98
N ILE A 185 -10.02 -7.38 -20.53
CA ILE A 185 -9.39 -8.60 -21.06
C ILE A 185 -10.25 -9.83 -20.74
N SER A 186 -10.71 -9.97 -19.50
CA SER A 186 -11.58 -11.09 -19.11
C SER A 186 -12.89 -11.09 -19.86
N PHE A 187 -13.49 -9.91 -20.10
CA PHE A 187 -14.68 -9.76 -20.92
C PHE A 187 -14.43 -10.19 -22.38
N ALA A 188 -13.33 -9.73 -22.97
CA ALA A 188 -12.98 -10.10 -24.34
C ALA A 188 -12.76 -11.62 -24.49
N ILE A 189 -12.16 -12.27 -23.47
CA ILE A 189 -12.03 -13.73 -23.46
C ILE A 189 -13.42 -14.37 -23.34
N GLY A 190 -14.30 -13.88 -22.47
CA GLY A 190 -15.66 -14.41 -22.29
C GLY A 190 -16.55 -14.32 -23.53
N LEU A 191 -16.26 -13.41 -24.48
CA LEU A 191 -16.97 -13.35 -25.76
C LEU A 191 -16.70 -14.54 -26.68
N VAL A 192 -15.53 -15.19 -26.54
CA VAL A 192 -15.07 -16.26 -27.43
C VAL A 192 -14.84 -17.59 -26.72
N TYR A 193 -14.81 -17.58 -25.41
CA TYR A 193 -14.54 -18.72 -24.56
C TYR A 193 -15.68 -18.94 -23.57
N GLU A 194 -16.32 -20.11 -23.64
CA GLU A 194 -17.38 -20.48 -22.69
C GLU A 194 -16.76 -20.90 -21.35
N PRO A 195 -17.03 -20.15 -20.25
CA PRO A 195 -16.50 -20.51 -18.95
C PRO A 195 -17.13 -21.79 -18.41
N ASN A 196 -16.34 -22.59 -17.72
CA ASN A 196 -16.86 -23.77 -17.03
C ASN A 196 -17.62 -23.36 -15.76
N LEU A 197 -18.95 -23.31 -15.84
CA LEU A 197 -19.82 -22.96 -14.70
C LEU A 197 -19.87 -24.06 -13.60
N LEU A 198 -19.24 -25.23 -13.84
CA LEU A 198 -19.06 -26.26 -12.80
C LEU A 198 -17.76 -26.09 -12.01
N SER A 199 -16.94 -25.10 -12.35
CA SER A 199 -15.72 -24.80 -11.61
C SER A 199 -16.06 -24.18 -10.25
N ASP A 200 -15.61 -24.80 -9.18
CA ASP A 200 -15.78 -24.31 -7.80
C ASP A 200 -15.00 -23.00 -7.60
N GLU A 201 -13.81 -22.88 -8.21
CA GLU A 201 -13.00 -21.66 -8.16
C GLU A 201 -13.70 -20.46 -8.82
N LEU A 202 -14.35 -20.65 -9.98
CA LEU A 202 -15.08 -19.59 -10.65
C LEU A 202 -16.34 -19.23 -9.87
N MET A 203 -17.13 -20.23 -9.46
CA MET A 203 -18.42 -20.01 -8.81
C MET A 203 -18.27 -19.44 -7.39
N SER A 204 -17.20 -19.79 -6.67
CA SER A 204 -16.89 -19.17 -5.37
C SER A 204 -16.73 -17.64 -5.44
N ARG A 205 -16.35 -17.10 -6.61
CA ARG A 205 -16.23 -15.63 -6.82
C ARG A 205 -17.57 -14.95 -7.08
N THR A 206 -18.64 -15.70 -7.22
CA THR A 206 -20.02 -15.18 -7.36
C THR A 206 -20.84 -15.25 -6.07
N VAL A 207 -20.28 -15.89 -5.04
CA VAL A 207 -20.93 -16.01 -3.71
C VAL A 207 -20.38 -14.91 -2.80
N VAL A 208 -21.27 -14.09 -2.28
CA VAL A 208 -20.93 -13.03 -1.33
C VAL A 208 -21.50 -13.39 0.04
N GLY A 209 -20.65 -13.96 0.91
CA GLY A 209 -20.95 -14.24 2.30
C GLY A 209 -20.40 -13.15 3.24
N LEU A 210 -20.71 -13.25 4.53
CA LEU A 210 -20.14 -12.37 5.57
C LEU A 210 -18.65 -12.63 5.83
N ASP A 211 -18.15 -13.78 5.44
CA ASP A 211 -16.75 -14.19 5.48
C ASP A 211 -15.88 -13.35 4.51
N SER A 212 -16.43 -13.00 3.34
CA SER A 212 -15.70 -12.26 2.32
C SER A 212 -15.21 -10.88 2.80
N PRO A 213 -16.05 -9.99 3.37
CA PRO A 213 -15.58 -8.73 3.92
C PRO A 213 -14.64 -8.93 5.12
N ALA A 214 -14.84 -9.95 5.96
CA ALA A 214 -13.95 -10.23 7.08
C ALA A 214 -12.54 -10.61 6.61
N LEU A 215 -12.42 -11.47 5.60
CA LEU A 215 -11.15 -11.85 4.99
C LEU A 215 -10.47 -10.65 4.32
N ALA A 216 -11.23 -9.83 3.59
CA ALA A 216 -10.69 -8.65 2.92
C ALA A 216 -10.19 -7.59 3.92
N LEU A 217 -10.90 -7.39 5.04
CA LEU A 217 -10.46 -6.52 6.14
C LEU A 217 -9.17 -7.04 6.78
N ALA A 218 -9.10 -8.32 7.10
CA ALA A 218 -7.90 -8.94 7.68
C ALA A 218 -6.70 -8.85 6.72
N ALA A 219 -6.89 -9.15 5.44
CA ALA A 219 -5.86 -9.05 4.41
C ALA A 219 -5.36 -7.61 4.23
N GLY A 220 -6.26 -6.63 4.17
CA GLY A 220 -5.93 -5.20 4.06
C GLY A 220 -5.16 -4.70 5.28
N ALA A 221 -5.57 -5.12 6.49
CA ALA A 221 -4.88 -4.79 7.72
C ALA A 221 -3.46 -5.39 7.77
N ALA A 222 -3.32 -6.66 7.40
CA ALA A 222 -2.02 -7.34 7.34
C ALA A 222 -1.08 -6.67 6.33
N ALA A 223 -1.60 -6.31 5.15
CA ALA A 223 -0.85 -5.62 4.12
C ALA A 223 -0.33 -4.26 4.57
N ALA A 224 -1.20 -3.43 5.12
CA ALA A 224 -0.82 -2.11 5.63
C ALA A 224 0.16 -2.22 6.81
N LEU A 225 -0.04 -3.20 7.70
CA LEU A 225 0.86 -3.45 8.82
C LEU A 225 2.25 -3.85 8.35
N SER A 226 2.35 -4.74 7.36
CA SER A 226 3.62 -5.21 6.81
C SER A 226 4.42 -4.07 6.19
N ILE A 227 3.78 -3.21 5.40
CA ILE A 227 4.43 -1.99 4.87
C ILE A 227 4.85 -1.07 6.01
N ALA A 228 3.97 -0.83 6.99
CA ALA A 228 4.26 0.04 8.13
C ALA A 228 5.41 -0.48 9.02
N THR A 229 5.72 -1.77 8.95
CA THR A 229 6.83 -2.40 9.69
C THR A 229 8.09 -2.63 8.84
N GLY A 230 8.07 -2.24 7.56
CA GLY A 230 9.20 -2.38 6.64
C GLY A 230 9.43 -3.82 6.15
N LEU A 231 8.40 -4.68 6.23
CA LEU A 231 8.47 -6.01 5.64
C LEU A 231 8.37 -5.92 4.10
N PRO A 232 9.06 -6.81 3.36
CA PRO A 232 9.03 -6.80 1.91
C PRO A 232 7.61 -6.91 1.36
N ALA A 233 7.20 -5.96 0.51
CA ALA A 233 5.86 -5.89 -0.06
C ALA A 233 5.48 -7.13 -0.90
N ALA A 234 6.48 -7.87 -1.41
CA ALA A 234 6.26 -9.09 -2.20
C ALA A 234 5.54 -10.20 -1.41
N LEU A 235 5.87 -10.39 -0.13
CA LEU A 235 5.20 -11.39 0.73
C LEU A 235 3.74 -11.03 1.04
N VAL A 236 3.44 -9.75 1.03
CA VAL A 236 2.13 -9.19 1.37
C VAL A 236 1.22 -9.13 0.14
N GLY A 237 1.83 -8.96 -1.03
CA GLY A 237 1.12 -8.87 -2.31
C GLY A 237 0.19 -10.05 -2.56
N VAL A 238 0.62 -11.25 -2.15
CA VAL A 238 -0.16 -12.49 -2.27
C VAL A 238 -1.49 -12.40 -1.49
N MET A 239 -1.47 -11.89 -0.25
CA MET A 239 -2.66 -11.92 0.62
C MET A 239 -3.80 -11.00 0.16
N VAL A 240 -3.48 -9.87 -0.47
CA VAL A 240 -4.51 -8.90 -0.95
C VAL A 240 -4.86 -9.11 -2.41
N ALA A 241 -3.94 -9.60 -3.22
CA ALA A 241 -4.24 -9.96 -4.61
C ALA A 241 -5.33 -11.05 -4.70
N VAL A 242 -5.44 -11.93 -3.67
CA VAL A 242 -6.56 -12.89 -3.50
C VAL A 242 -7.92 -12.19 -3.55
N ALA A 243 -8.01 -10.99 -3.01
CA ALA A 243 -9.28 -10.28 -2.90
C ALA A 243 -9.70 -9.50 -4.16
N LEU A 244 -8.79 -9.24 -5.10
CA LEU A 244 -9.05 -8.27 -6.17
C LEU A 244 -9.08 -8.90 -7.57
N LEU A 245 -8.01 -9.57 -7.98
CA LEU A 245 -7.88 -10.04 -9.35
C LEU A 245 -8.89 -11.14 -9.73
N PRO A 246 -9.11 -12.21 -8.93
CA PRO A 246 -10.06 -13.25 -9.29
C PRO A 246 -11.50 -12.78 -9.39
N PRO A 247 -12.06 -11.98 -8.46
CA PRO A 247 -13.39 -11.43 -8.63
C PRO A 247 -13.52 -10.50 -9.85
N ALA A 248 -12.49 -9.70 -10.16
CA ALA A 248 -12.49 -8.88 -11.36
C ALA A 248 -12.50 -9.72 -12.63
N ALA A 249 -11.65 -10.75 -12.68
CA ALA A 249 -11.57 -11.67 -13.81
C ALA A 249 -12.87 -12.47 -13.99
N ALA A 250 -13.46 -12.97 -12.89
CA ALA A 250 -14.74 -13.67 -12.92
C ALA A 250 -15.88 -12.75 -13.42
N ALA A 251 -15.94 -11.51 -12.93
CA ALA A 251 -16.94 -10.55 -13.36
C ALA A 251 -16.85 -10.24 -14.87
N GLY A 252 -15.62 -10.01 -15.39
CA GLY A 252 -15.40 -9.79 -16.81
C GLY A 252 -15.74 -11.01 -17.66
N LEU A 253 -15.20 -12.19 -17.29
CA LEU A 253 -15.41 -13.44 -18.02
C LEU A 253 -16.90 -13.81 -18.12
N LEU A 254 -17.63 -13.77 -17.01
CA LEU A 254 -19.06 -14.09 -16.96
C LEU A 254 -19.89 -13.05 -17.72
N ALA A 255 -19.52 -11.77 -17.65
CA ALA A 255 -20.21 -10.72 -18.44
C ALA A 255 -20.02 -10.94 -19.95
N GLY A 256 -18.81 -11.31 -20.40
CA GLY A 256 -18.53 -11.63 -21.79
C GLY A 256 -19.27 -12.88 -22.29
N ALA A 257 -19.48 -13.85 -21.42
CA ALA A 257 -20.26 -15.06 -21.70
C ALA A 257 -21.79 -14.84 -21.64
N GLY A 258 -22.26 -13.63 -21.29
CA GLY A 258 -23.69 -13.33 -21.20
C GLY A 258 -24.32 -13.64 -19.83
N GLU A 259 -23.55 -14.14 -18.88
CA GLU A 259 -24.00 -14.48 -17.52
C GLU A 259 -24.05 -13.26 -16.58
N TRP A 260 -24.89 -12.28 -16.93
CA TRP A 260 -24.93 -10.96 -16.27
C TRP A 260 -25.21 -11.01 -14.78
N ASN A 261 -26.06 -11.95 -14.32
CA ASN A 261 -26.40 -12.10 -12.90
C ASN A 261 -25.16 -12.55 -12.08
N LEU A 262 -24.41 -13.52 -12.59
CA LEU A 262 -23.20 -14.03 -11.97
C LEU A 262 -22.07 -12.98 -12.04
N ALA A 263 -21.96 -12.29 -13.16
CA ALA A 263 -21.03 -11.18 -13.35
C ALA A 263 -21.29 -10.04 -12.34
N ALA A 264 -22.55 -9.67 -12.13
CA ALA A 264 -22.92 -8.64 -11.16
C ALA A 264 -22.55 -9.04 -9.72
N ARG A 265 -22.75 -10.31 -9.35
CA ARG A 265 -22.34 -10.85 -8.04
C ARG A 265 -20.81 -10.83 -7.86
N ALA A 266 -20.05 -11.25 -8.86
CA ALA A 266 -18.59 -11.18 -8.83
C ALA A 266 -18.10 -9.70 -8.76
N GLY A 267 -18.75 -8.80 -9.48
CA GLY A 267 -18.50 -7.36 -9.39
C GLY A 267 -18.81 -6.78 -8.01
N LEU A 268 -19.88 -7.24 -7.37
CA LEU A 268 -20.23 -6.85 -5.99
C LEU A 268 -19.19 -7.35 -4.99
N LEU A 269 -18.71 -8.59 -5.12
CA LEU A 269 -17.62 -9.13 -4.32
C LEU A 269 -16.35 -8.29 -4.48
N LEU A 270 -15.98 -7.95 -5.71
CA LEU A 270 -14.85 -7.06 -5.99
C LEU A 270 -15.00 -5.71 -5.28
N ALA A 271 -16.18 -5.08 -5.39
CA ALA A 271 -16.45 -3.79 -4.76
C ALA A 271 -16.33 -3.85 -3.23
N ILE A 272 -16.89 -4.89 -2.59
CA ILE A 272 -16.77 -5.13 -1.15
C ILE A 272 -15.31 -5.28 -0.75
N ASN A 273 -14.53 -6.05 -1.49
CA ASN A 273 -13.13 -6.31 -1.20
C ASN A 273 -12.28 -5.03 -1.34
N VAL A 274 -12.48 -4.23 -2.40
CA VAL A 274 -11.80 -2.93 -2.56
C VAL A 274 -12.08 -2.01 -1.38
N VAL A 275 -13.34 -1.90 -0.96
CA VAL A 275 -13.75 -1.06 0.16
C VAL A 275 -13.16 -1.55 1.47
N ALA A 276 -13.24 -2.86 1.73
CA ALA A 276 -12.74 -3.49 2.95
C ALA A 276 -11.23 -3.33 3.11
N VAL A 277 -10.46 -3.61 2.04
CA VAL A 277 -9.00 -3.44 2.04
C VAL A 277 -8.61 -1.99 2.31
N ASN A 278 -9.26 -1.03 1.63
CA ASN A 278 -8.97 0.39 1.83
C ASN A 278 -9.32 0.85 3.25
N LEU A 279 -10.47 0.45 3.78
CA LEU A 279 -10.86 0.80 5.15
C LEU A 279 -9.88 0.24 6.18
N ALA A 280 -9.54 -1.04 6.08
CA ALA A 280 -8.60 -1.69 6.98
C ALA A 280 -7.20 -1.07 6.92
N ALA A 281 -6.69 -0.82 5.70
CA ALA A 281 -5.40 -0.17 5.52
C ALA A 281 -5.38 1.26 6.10
N LEU A 282 -6.43 2.05 5.87
CA LEU A 282 -6.57 3.39 6.43
C LEU A 282 -6.54 3.37 7.96
N LEU A 283 -7.27 2.44 8.59
CA LEU A 283 -7.30 2.29 10.04
C LEU A 283 -5.91 1.91 10.59
N VAL A 284 -5.23 0.96 9.96
CA VAL A 284 -3.87 0.57 10.36
C VAL A 284 -2.92 1.75 10.29
N TYR A 285 -2.89 2.49 9.18
CA TYR A 285 -2.03 3.67 9.05
C TYR A 285 -2.36 4.74 10.10
N PHE A 286 -3.64 4.94 10.39
CA PHE A 286 -4.08 5.87 11.43
C PHE A 286 -3.58 5.46 12.82
N PHE A 287 -3.77 4.19 13.23
CA PHE A 287 -3.33 3.67 14.53
C PHE A 287 -1.80 3.59 14.64
N LYS A 288 -1.10 3.32 13.55
CA LYS A 288 0.37 3.34 13.49
C LYS A 288 0.96 4.76 13.52
N GLY A 289 0.11 5.79 13.53
CA GLY A 289 0.55 7.17 13.67
C GLY A 289 1.21 7.74 12.42
N VAL A 290 0.87 7.23 11.24
CA VAL A 290 1.22 7.86 9.97
C VAL A 290 0.56 9.23 9.92
N ARG A 291 1.39 10.30 10.02
CA ARG A 291 0.91 11.69 10.15
C ARG A 291 1.64 12.60 9.17
N PRO A 292 0.96 13.63 8.64
CA PRO A 292 1.59 14.63 7.77
C PRO A 292 2.65 15.48 8.51
N ARG A 293 3.51 16.13 7.73
CA ARG A 293 4.67 16.91 8.23
C ARG A 293 4.27 18.19 8.90
N THR A 294 3.40 18.98 8.25
CA THR A 294 3.06 20.33 8.69
C THR A 294 1.79 20.40 9.53
N TRP A 295 1.65 21.46 10.33
CA TRP A 295 0.44 21.66 11.14
C TRP A 295 -0.82 21.87 10.29
N LEU A 296 -0.69 22.53 9.14
CA LEU A 296 -1.78 22.74 8.17
C LEU A 296 -2.23 21.41 7.54
N GLU A 297 -1.28 20.58 7.14
CA GLU A 297 -1.55 19.24 6.61
C GLU A 297 -2.18 18.31 7.66
N ARG A 298 -1.80 18.44 8.94
CA ARG A 298 -2.42 17.67 10.04
C ARG A 298 -3.92 17.90 10.17
N ARG A 299 -4.39 19.12 9.91
CA ARG A 299 -5.82 19.44 9.95
C ARG A 299 -6.55 18.85 8.75
N SER A 300 -5.96 18.95 7.56
CA SER A 300 -6.46 18.31 6.32
C SER A 300 -6.48 16.79 6.45
N ALA A 301 -5.40 16.18 6.96
CA ALA A 301 -5.32 14.73 7.14
C ALA A 301 -6.35 14.19 8.11
N LYS A 302 -6.57 14.82 9.27
CA LYS A 302 -7.63 14.40 10.19
C LYS A 302 -8.99 14.41 9.50
N ARG A 303 -9.30 15.49 8.78
CA ARG A 303 -10.56 15.59 8.02
C ARG A 303 -10.63 14.51 6.95
N SER A 304 -9.55 14.27 6.21
CA SER A 304 -9.45 13.23 5.19
C SER A 304 -9.71 11.83 5.77
N VAL A 305 -9.09 11.48 6.89
CA VAL A 305 -9.27 10.18 7.56
C VAL A 305 -10.73 9.98 8.00
N TYR A 306 -11.32 10.98 8.66
CA TYR A 306 -12.72 10.87 9.12
C TYR A 306 -13.70 10.81 7.95
N VAL A 307 -13.52 11.64 6.93
CA VAL A 307 -14.38 11.65 5.74
C VAL A 307 -14.23 10.34 4.95
N ASN A 308 -13.00 9.96 4.60
CA ASN A 308 -12.77 8.73 3.84
C ASN A 308 -13.14 7.48 4.65
N GLY A 309 -12.77 7.41 5.93
CA GLY A 309 -13.16 6.31 6.81
C GLY A 309 -14.68 6.18 6.94
N GLY A 310 -15.38 7.29 7.10
CA GLY A 310 -16.85 7.32 7.12
C GLY A 310 -17.45 6.88 5.79
N VAL A 311 -16.94 7.38 4.66
CA VAL A 311 -17.40 6.97 3.32
C VAL A 311 -17.18 5.47 3.10
N TRP A 312 -15.99 4.95 3.39
CA TRP A 312 -15.70 3.52 3.25
C TRP A 312 -16.56 2.65 4.16
N LEU A 313 -16.81 3.11 5.41
CA LEU A 313 -17.69 2.39 6.34
C LEU A 313 -19.13 2.33 5.82
N VAL A 314 -19.67 3.44 5.37
CA VAL A 314 -21.01 3.47 4.78
C VAL A 314 -21.10 2.61 3.52
N MET A 315 -20.08 2.67 2.65
CA MET A 315 -20.03 1.84 1.45
C MET A 315 -19.99 0.34 1.77
N ILE A 316 -19.17 -0.11 2.74
CA ILE A 316 -19.12 -1.53 3.09
C ILE A 316 -20.46 -2.01 3.65
N LEU A 317 -21.12 -1.21 4.49
CA LEU A 317 -22.44 -1.53 5.03
C LEU A 317 -23.50 -1.59 3.91
N ALA A 318 -23.49 -0.63 2.98
CA ALA A 318 -24.42 -0.61 1.87
C ALA A 318 -24.22 -1.80 0.91
N LEU A 319 -22.96 -2.11 0.58
CA LEU A 319 -22.64 -3.22 -0.31
C LEU A 319 -22.93 -4.59 0.31
N THR A 320 -22.69 -4.76 1.62
CA THR A 320 -23.04 -6.00 2.33
C THR A 320 -24.55 -6.19 2.49
N ALA A 321 -25.30 -5.10 2.70
CA ALA A 321 -26.76 -5.13 2.70
C ALA A 321 -27.32 -5.49 1.31
N LEU A 322 -26.74 -4.93 0.26
CA LEU A 322 -27.10 -5.27 -1.13
C LEU A 322 -26.80 -6.73 -1.45
N ALA A 323 -25.66 -7.26 -0.99
CA ALA A 323 -25.31 -8.69 -1.14
C ALA A 323 -26.33 -9.60 -0.43
N GLY A 324 -26.74 -9.24 0.78
CA GLY A 324 -27.79 -9.95 1.50
C GLY A 324 -29.13 -9.98 0.76
N HIS A 325 -29.49 -8.86 0.11
CA HIS A 325 -30.69 -8.80 -0.71
C HIS A 325 -30.61 -9.73 -1.94
N PHE A 326 -29.46 -9.74 -2.64
CA PHE A 326 -29.24 -10.67 -3.76
C PHE A 326 -29.28 -12.15 -3.33
N ALA A 327 -28.75 -12.48 -2.15
CA ALA A 327 -28.83 -13.82 -1.60
C ALA A 327 -30.27 -14.24 -1.29
N ALA A 328 -31.07 -13.34 -0.70
CA ALA A 328 -32.46 -13.60 -0.35
C ALA A 328 -33.35 -13.78 -1.59
N THR A 329 -33.14 -12.98 -2.63
CA THR A 329 -33.91 -13.09 -3.89
C THR A 329 -33.61 -14.33 -4.73
N SER A 330 -32.43 -14.91 -4.57
CA SER A 330 -32.04 -16.15 -5.25
C SER A 330 -32.44 -17.44 -4.50
N ALA A 331 -32.92 -17.31 -3.26
CA ALA A 331 -33.41 -18.43 -2.47
C ALA A 331 -34.94 -18.66 -2.61
N ILE A 332 -35.62 -17.84 -3.41
CA ILE A 332 -37.04 -18.02 -3.72
C ILE A 332 -37.11 -18.89 -4.99
N PRO A 333 -37.67 -20.13 -4.91
CA PRO A 333 -37.73 -21.06 -6.02
C PRO A 333 -38.62 -20.58 -7.17
#